data_d164557b564f2c48d3cf8c6537c9dc69
#
_entry.id   d164557b564f2c48d3cf8c6537c9dc69
#
_cell.length_a   1.000
_cell.length_b   1.000
_cell.length_c   1.000
_cell.angle_alpha   90.00
_cell.angle_beta   90.00
_cell.angle_gamma   90.00
#
_symmetry.space_group_name_H-M   'P 1'
#
loop_
_entity.id
_entity.type
_entity.pdbx_description
1 polymer ?
#
loop_
_entity_poly.entity_id
_entity_poly.type
_entity_poly.pdbx_seq_one_letter_code
_entity_poly.pdbx_strand_id
1 'polypeptide(L)' 'MQYAAIMLCTDGGVIRHEDTQEVANVMVGDFESLDQAIEQACVSLSCTHLTKGVLSKGNGKGGFMLVTTQELEAV' A
#
# COMPACT_ATOMS: atom_id res chain seq x y z
N MET A 1 2.59 10.43 11.48
CA MET A 1 2.00 9.08 11.38
C MET A 1 2.79 8.22 10.41
N GLN A 2 3.05 6.99 10.80
CA GLN A 2 3.75 6.08 9.90
C GLN A 2 2.77 5.38 8.98
N TYR A 3 3.15 5.29 7.71
CA TYR A 3 2.34 4.65 6.67
C TYR A 3 3.07 3.46 6.05
N ALA A 4 2.29 2.48 5.66
CA ALA A 4 2.76 1.31 4.94
C ALA A 4 1.88 1.08 3.72
N ALA A 5 2.43 0.42 2.71
CA ALA A 5 1.70 0.07 1.49
C ALA A 5 1.45 -1.43 1.50
N ILE A 6 0.19 -1.83 1.64
CA ILE A 6 -0.21 -3.23 1.57
C ILE A 6 -0.17 -3.67 0.10
N MET A 7 0.48 -4.78 -0.17
CA MET A 7 0.60 -5.29 -1.54
C MET A 7 -0.72 -5.93 -1.99
N LEU A 8 -1.14 -5.58 -3.19
CA LEU A 8 -2.38 -6.09 -3.79
C LEU A 8 -2.05 -6.88 -5.05
N CYS A 9 -2.77 -7.98 -5.23
CA CYS A 9 -2.65 -8.77 -6.46
C CYS A 9 -3.49 -8.16 -7.59
N THR A 10 -3.45 -8.78 -8.77
CA THR A 10 -4.07 -8.21 -9.97
C THR A 10 -5.58 -8.03 -9.88
N ASP A 11 -6.23 -8.80 -9.02
CA ASP A 11 -7.69 -8.69 -8.80
C ASP A 11 -8.05 -7.76 -7.64
N GLY A 12 -7.05 -7.13 -7.03
CA GLY A 12 -7.26 -6.21 -5.91
C GLY A 12 -7.23 -6.86 -4.53
N GLY A 13 -7.01 -8.16 -4.46
CA GLY A 13 -6.94 -8.87 -3.18
C GLY A 13 -5.62 -8.63 -2.46
N VAL A 14 -5.66 -8.66 -1.12
CA VAL A 14 -4.49 -8.49 -0.28
C VAL A 14 -3.58 -9.72 -0.39
N ILE A 15 -2.28 -9.48 -0.60
CA ILE A 15 -1.29 -10.55 -0.65
C ILE A 15 -0.80 -10.85 0.76
N ARG A 16 -0.75 -12.13 1.13
CA ARG A 16 -0.24 -12.58 2.42
C ARG A 16 0.91 -13.56 2.23
N HIS A 17 1.86 -13.53 3.17
CA HIS A 17 2.95 -14.51 3.19
C HIS A 17 2.39 -15.88 3.55
N GLU A 18 2.77 -16.90 2.81
CA GLU A 18 2.27 -18.27 3.03
C GLU A 18 2.67 -18.83 4.39
N ASP A 19 3.87 -18.51 4.84
CA ASP A 19 4.43 -19.06 6.07
C ASP A 19 3.77 -18.51 7.34
N THR A 20 3.57 -17.20 7.38
CA THR A 20 3.12 -16.52 8.60
C THR A 20 1.69 -16.00 8.51
N GLN A 21 1.12 -15.95 7.32
CA GLN A 21 -0.18 -15.33 7.03
C GLN A 21 -0.17 -13.82 7.29
N GLU A 22 0.99 -13.23 7.44
CA GLU A 22 1.12 -11.79 7.58
C GLU A 22 0.91 -11.10 6.25
N VAL A 23 0.33 -9.91 6.29
CA VAL A 23 0.07 -9.11 5.09
C VAL A 23 1.39 -8.63 4.49
N ALA A 24 1.61 -8.90 3.21
CA ALA A 24 2.78 -8.40 2.51
C ALA A 24 2.67 -6.89 2.36
N ASN A 25 3.67 -6.16 2.80
CA ASN A 25 3.65 -4.70 2.77
C ASN A 25 5.06 -4.12 2.66
N VAL A 26 5.10 -2.83 2.31
CA VAL A 26 6.34 -2.07 2.20
C VAL A 26 6.17 -0.81 3.03
N MET A 27 7.17 -0.45 3.81
CA MET A 27 7.12 0.80 4.58
C MET A 27 7.27 1.99 3.64
N VAL A 28 6.39 2.97 3.81
CA VAL A 28 6.41 4.20 3.01
C VAL A 28 7.15 5.31 3.74
N GLY A 29 6.83 5.53 5.00
CA GLY A 29 7.48 6.53 5.82
C GLY A 29 6.53 7.23 6.76
N ASP A 30 7.03 8.29 7.38
CA ASP A 30 6.27 9.09 8.34
C ASP A 30 5.81 10.38 7.65
N PHE A 31 4.50 10.62 7.67
CA PHE A 31 3.88 11.79 7.02
C PHE A 31 2.78 12.36 7.89
N GLU A 32 2.48 13.63 7.70
CA GLU A 32 1.44 14.31 8.47
C GLU A 32 0.05 13.97 7.96
N SER A 33 -0.09 13.62 6.69
CA SER A 33 -1.38 13.32 6.09
C SER A 33 -1.29 12.16 5.12
N LEU A 34 -2.44 11.56 4.84
CA LEU A 34 -2.53 10.50 3.84
C LEU A 34 -2.13 11.02 2.45
N ASP A 35 -2.51 12.25 2.12
CA ASP A 35 -2.18 12.83 0.82
C ASP A 35 -0.68 12.91 0.59
N GLN A 36 0.09 13.30 1.60
CA GLN A 36 1.54 13.32 1.51
C GLN A 36 2.11 11.92 1.33
N ALA A 37 1.58 10.95 2.06
CA ALA A 37 1.99 9.56 1.94
C ALA A 37 1.70 9.01 0.54
N ILE A 38 0.55 9.35 -0.04
CA ILE A 38 0.17 8.96 -1.39
C ILE A 38 1.17 9.49 -2.42
N GLU A 39 1.49 10.79 -2.34
CA GLU A 39 2.45 11.40 -3.25
C GLU A 39 3.80 10.70 -3.20
N GLN A 40 4.32 10.50 -2.01
CA GLN A 40 5.61 9.85 -1.85
C GLN A 40 5.59 8.41 -2.32
N ALA A 41 4.53 7.68 -2.00
CA ALA A 41 4.40 6.28 -2.42
C ALA A 41 4.31 6.16 -3.93
N CYS A 42 3.58 7.05 -4.60
CA CYS A 42 3.50 7.04 -6.07
C CYS A 42 4.87 7.19 -6.71
N VAL A 43 5.71 8.06 -6.16
CA VAL A 43 7.07 8.25 -6.66
C VAL A 43 7.94 7.05 -6.33
N SER A 44 7.95 6.62 -5.07
CA SER A 44 8.83 5.55 -4.60
C SER A 44 8.50 4.20 -5.21
N LEU A 45 7.23 3.93 -5.44
CA LEU A 45 6.75 2.63 -5.92
C LEU A 45 6.40 2.64 -7.41
N SER A 46 6.60 3.78 -8.07
CA SER A 46 6.28 3.97 -9.49
C SER A 46 4.82 3.60 -9.80
N CYS A 47 3.91 4.08 -8.96
CA CYS A 47 2.49 3.78 -9.06
C CYS A 47 1.66 5.03 -9.39
N THR A 48 0.42 4.81 -9.78
CA THR A 48 -0.56 5.86 -10.01
C THR A 48 -1.65 5.76 -8.96
N HIS A 49 -1.99 6.89 -8.33
CA HIS A 49 -3.07 6.93 -7.35
C HIS A 49 -4.42 6.82 -8.05
N LEU A 50 -5.23 5.85 -7.64
CA LEU A 50 -6.58 5.65 -8.18
C LEU A 50 -7.62 6.36 -7.32
N THR A 51 -7.79 5.91 -6.08
CA THR A 51 -8.74 6.49 -5.15
C THR A 51 -8.45 6.06 -3.72
N LYS A 52 -8.65 6.95 -2.76
CA LYS A 52 -8.60 6.63 -1.32
C LYS A 52 -7.37 5.83 -0.88
N GLY A 53 -6.21 6.17 -1.41
CA GLY A 53 -4.97 5.50 -1.03
C GLY A 53 -4.69 4.21 -1.78
N VAL A 54 -5.54 3.83 -2.73
CA VAL A 54 -5.29 2.68 -3.58
C VAL A 54 -4.42 3.10 -4.76
N LEU A 55 -3.30 2.42 -4.94
CA LEU A 55 -2.34 2.72 -6.00
C LEU A 55 -2.27 1.57 -6.99
N SER A 56 -2.06 1.89 -8.26
CA SER A 56 -1.94 0.90 -9.33
C SER A 56 -0.54 0.89 -9.92
N LYS A 57 0.02 -0.30 -10.11
CA LYS A 57 1.30 -0.48 -10.83
C LYS A 57 1.12 -0.40 -12.35
N GLY A 58 -0.13 -0.42 -12.83
CA GLY A 58 -0.45 -0.47 -14.23
C GLY A 58 -1.37 -1.63 -14.55
N ASN A 59 -1.72 -1.78 -15.81
CA ASN A 59 -2.69 -2.78 -16.25
C ASN A 59 -2.25 -4.20 -15.89
N GLY A 60 -3.05 -4.88 -15.09
CA GLY A 60 -2.85 -6.29 -14.74
C GLY A 60 -1.64 -6.58 -13.86
N LYS A 61 -1.07 -5.57 -13.21
CA LYS A 61 0.13 -5.75 -12.39
C LYS A 61 -0.11 -5.63 -10.89
N GLY A 62 -1.37 -5.46 -10.48
CA GLY A 62 -1.70 -5.26 -9.08
C GLY A 62 -1.36 -3.85 -8.61
N GLY A 63 -1.13 -3.69 -7.32
CA GLY A 63 -0.85 -2.37 -6.77
C GLY A 63 -0.62 -2.41 -5.28
N PHE A 64 -0.97 -1.29 -4.64
CA PHE A 64 -0.80 -1.11 -3.20
C PHE A 64 -1.99 -0.38 -2.61
N MET A 65 -2.23 -0.59 -1.32
CA MET A 65 -3.18 0.19 -0.55
C MET A 65 -2.46 0.81 0.63
N LEU A 66 -2.50 2.14 0.73
CA LEU A 66 -1.83 2.84 1.84
C LEU A 66 -2.68 2.77 3.11
N VAL A 67 -2.03 2.41 4.19
CA VAL A 67 -2.64 2.36 5.51
C VAL A 67 -1.63 2.90 6.53
N THR A 68 -2.12 3.30 7.70
CA THR A 68 -1.21 3.58 8.81
C THR A 68 -0.73 2.24 9.38
N THR A 69 0.39 2.28 10.11
CA THR A 69 0.89 1.06 10.74
C THR A 69 -0.11 0.48 11.74
N GLN A 70 -0.92 1.33 12.36
CA GLN A 70 -1.99 0.88 13.25
C GLN A 70 -3.07 0.11 12.50
N GLU A 71 -3.48 0.63 11.35
CA GLU A 71 -4.45 -0.04 10.49
C GLU A 71 -3.91 -1.36 9.95
N LEU A 72 -2.62 -1.40 9.65
CA LEU A 72 -1.95 -2.61 9.18
C LEU A 72 -2.06 -3.74 10.20
N GLU A 73 -1.93 -3.43 11.49
CA GLU A 73 -2.05 -4.41 12.56
C GLU A 73 -3.45 -5.01 12.65
N ALA A 74 -4.46 -4.29 12.18
CA ALA A 74 -5.86 -4.72 12.25
C ALA A 74 -6.31 -5.54 11.04
N VAL A 75 -5.46 -5.66 10.04
CA VAL A 75 -5.81 -6.38 8.80
C VAL A 75 -5.74 -7.90 8.96
#